data_d7bc0fe84ee53e55e644edd16f394234
#
_entry.id   d7bc0fe84ee53e55e644edd16f394234
#
_cell.length_a   1.000
_cell.length_b   1.000
_cell.length_c   1.000
_cell.angle_alpha   90.00
_cell.angle_beta   90.00
_cell.angle_gamma   90.00
#
_symmetry.space_group_name_H-M   'P 1'
#
loop_
_entity.id
_entity.type
_entity.pdbx_description
1 polymer ?
#
loop_
_entity_poly.entity_id
_entity_poly.type
_entity_poly.pdbx_seq_one_letter_code
_entity_poly.pdbx_strand_id
1 'polypeptide(L)'
;MLDSERDRIFGDWLAAHQGTLFKVVRAYAFEHADRQDLFQEVAIQIWRSVDAYRGESSVKTWMYRIALNAAISWTRKQDRHHRGKQQLEIVDGLLAASATEADPRVEWLYRQIAQLKDVDRSVALLMLDGFAYKEIAAIAGISEGNVGVKINRIKAVLTAQLAKETEL
;
A
#
# COMPACT_ATOMS: atom_id res chain seq x y z
N MET A 1 8.41 -26.14 6.64
CA MET A 1 8.28 -26.02 5.16
C MET A 1 9.67 -25.93 4.56
N LEU A 2 9.91 -26.64 3.48
CA LEU A 2 11.18 -26.55 2.75
C LEU A 2 11.26 -25.21 2.02
N ASP A 3 12.45 -24.63 1.91
CA ASP A 3 12.63 -23.31 1.28
C ASP A 3 12.10 -23.29 -0.19
N SER A 4 12.30 -24.38 -0.93
CA SER A 4 11.79 -24.53 -2.29
C SER A 4 10.24 -24.49 -2.38
N GLU A 5 9.55 -25.03 -1.37
CA GLU A 5 8.09 -24.97 -1.31
C GLU A 5 7.61 -23.58 -0.95
N ARG A 6 8.27 -22.92 -0.01
CA ARG A 6 8.00 -21.52 0.35
C ARG A 6 8.18 -20.62 -0.86
N ASP A 7 9.26 -20.77 -1.60
CA ASP A 7 9.57 -19.99 -2.81
C ASP A 7 8.49 -20.17 -3.88
N ARG A 8 8.00 -21.39 -4.07
CA ARG A 8 6.92 -21.68 -5.01
C ARG A 8 5.61 -20.99 -4.59
N ILE A 9 5.20 -21.15 -3.35
CA ILE A 9 3.97 -20.53 -2.81
C ILE A 9 4.06 -19.00 -2.89
N PHE A 10 5.18 -18.44 -2.47
CA PHE A 10 5.42 -16.99 -2.57
C PHE A 10 5.34 -16.51 -4.02
N GLY A 11 5.97 -17.21 -4.95
CA GLY A 11 5.93 -16.88 -6.37
C GLY A 11 4.51 -16.88 -6.94
N ASP A 12 3.70 -17.88 -6.58
CA ASP A 12 2.29 -17.97 -6.99
C ASP A 12 1.47 -16.81 -6.42
N TRP A 13 1.66 -16.50 -5.15
CA TRP A 13 0.97 -15.37 -4.49
C TRP A 13 1.36 -14.03 -5.10
N LEU A 14 2.64 -13.84 -5.34
CA LEU A 14 3.15 -12.61 -5.93
C LEU A 14 2.58 -12.41 -7.34
N ALA A 15 2.61 -13.44 -8.17
CA ALA A 15 2.05 -13.38 -9.52
C ALA A 15 0.55 -13.04 -9.51
N ALA A 16 -0.22 -13.64 -8.57
CA ALA A 16 -1.66 -13.43 -8.49
C ALA A 16 -2.05 -12.05 -7.93
N HIS A 17 -1.25 -11.45 -7.05
CA HIS A 17 -1.62 -10.25 -6.27
C HIS A 17 -0.64 -9.09 -6.41
N GLN A 18 0.24 -9.12 -7.38
CA GLN A 18 1.24 -8.08 -7.63
C GLN A 18 0.64 -6.67 -7.76
N GLY A 19 -0.48 -6.54 -8.47
CA GLY A 19 -1.18 -5.27 -8.63
C GLY A 19 -1.65 -4.66 -7.31
N THR A 20 -2.10 -5.48 -6.37
CA THR A 20 -2.50 -5.05 -5.02
C THR A 20 -1.30 -4.47 -4.26
N LEU A 21 -0.14 -5.13 -4.33
CA LEU A 21 1.08 -4.66 -3.69
C LEU A 21 1.57 -3.35 -4.28
N PHE A 22 1.48 -3.18 -5.59
CA PHE A 22 1.86 -1.92 -6.25
C PHE A 22 0.99 -0.75 -5.82
N LYS A 23 -0.31 -0.96 -5.58
CA LYS A 23 -1.20 0.08 -5.05
C LYS A 23 -0.72 0.59 -3.68
N VAL A 24 -0.34 -0.32 -2.79
CA VAL A 24 0.20 0.03 -1.48
C VAL A 24 1.52 0.79 -1.62
N VAL A 25 2.45 0.26 -2.39
CA VAL A 25 3.75 0.89 -2.61
C VAL A 25 3.59 2.29 -3.18
N ARG A 26 2.71 2.47 -4.18
CA ARG A 26 2.45 3.78 -4.80
C ARG A 26 1.87 4.80 -3.82
N ALA A 27 1.07 4.37 -2.85
CA ALA A 27 0.47 5.26 -1.87
C ALA A 27 1.44 5.73 -0.79
N TYR A 28 2.51 4.97 -0.52
CA TYR A 28 3.47 5.24 0.55
C TYR A 28 4.85 5.67 0.08
N ALA A 29 5.21 5.42 -1.16
CA ALA A 29 6.49 5.83 -1.75
C ALA A 29 6.26 6.61 -3.04
N PHE A 30 6.95 7.76 -3.19
CA PHE A 30 6.68 8.71 -4.27
C PHE A 30 7.77 8.73 -5.32
N GLU A 31 9.00 8.46 -4.91
CA GLU A 31 10.13 8.36 -5.82
C GLU A 31 10.36 6.92 -6.27
N HIS A 32 10.88 6.77 -7.48
CA HIS A 32 11.10 5.46 -8.09
C HIS A 32 12.01 4.54 -7.23
N ALA A 33 13.11 5.07 -6.73
CA ALA A 33 14.04 4.33 -5.86
C ALA A 33 13.35 3.88 -4.56
N ASP A 34 12.53 4.74 -3.98
CA ASP A 34 11.76 4.44 -2.77
C ASP A 34 10.70 3.37 -3.01
N ARG A 35 10.05 3.40 -4.17
CA ARG A 35 9.07 2.37 -4.56
C ARG A 35 9.71 1.00 -4.70
N GLN A 36 10.88 0.92 -5.30
CA GLN A 36 11.64 -0.33 -5.40
C GLN A 36 12.05 -0.85 -4.02
N ASP A 37 12.55 0.02 -3.18
CA ASP A 37 12.98 -0.32 -1.82
C ASP A 37 11.80 -0.82 -0.98
N LEU A 38 10.68 -0.09 -1.01
CA LEU A 38 9.47 -0.49 -0.30
C LEU A 38 8.89 -1.80 -0.86
N PHE A 39 8.83 -1.96 -2.17
CA PHE A 39 8.33 -3.21 -2.77
C PHE A 39 9.17 -4.41 -2.36
N GLN A 40 10.49 -4.25 -2.34
CA GLN A 40 11.41 -5.30 -1.88
C GLN A 40 11.19 -5.64 -0.40
N GLU A 41 11.01 -4.63 0.45
CA GLU A 41 10.72 -4.84 1.87
C GLU A 41 9.39 -5.59 2.06
N VAL A 42 8.35 -5.20 1.33
CA VAL A 42 7.04 -5.87 1.33
C VAL A 42 7.18 -7.33 0.90
N ALA A 43 7.89 -7.58 -0.20
CA ALA A 43 8.12 -8.92 -0.72
C ALA A 43 8.85 -9.82 0.29
N ILE A 44 9.88 -9.30 0.95
CA ILE A 44 10.62 -10.03 2.00
C ILE A 44 9.69 -10.37 3.19
N GLN A 45 8.88 -9.42 3.64
CA GLN A 45 7.95 -9.66 4.74
C GLN A 45 6.89 -10.71 4.39
N ILE A 46 6.36 -10.69 3.17
CA ILE A 46 5.41 -11.70 2.69
C ILE A 46 6.09 -13.08 2.64
N TRP A 47 7.28 -13.16 2.05
CA TRP A 47 8.04 -14.41 1.96
C TRP A 47 8.29 -15.04 3.34
N ARG A 48 8.70 -14.22 4.32
CA ARG A 48 8.91 -14.66 5.71
C ARG A 48 7.62 -15.10 6.39
N SER A 49 6.48 -14.61 5.95
CA SER A 49 5.17 -14.86 6.56
C SER A 49 4.41 -16.01 5.93
N VAL A 50 4.91 -16.64 4.86
CA VAL A 50 4.25 -17.75 4.17
C VAL A 50 3.90 -18.89 5.14
N ASP A 51 4.82 -19.28 5.98
CA ASP A 51 4.64 -20.38 6.95
C ASP A 51 3.60 -20.05 8.03
N ALA A 52 3.36 -18.79 8.30
CA ALA A 52 2.40 -18.32 9.31
C ALA A 52 0.96 -18.23 8.80
N TYR A 53 0.76 -18.33 7.50
CA TYR A 53 -0.57 -18.27 6.90
C TYR A 53 -1.41 -19.48 7.29
N ARG A 54 -2.59 -19.24 7.88
CA ARG A 54 -3.49 -20.27 8.40
C ARG A 54 -4.76 -20.48 7.57
N GLY A 55 -4.95 -19.72 6.49
CA GLY A 55 -6.17 -19.78 5.71
C GLY A 55 -7.40 -19.13 6.36
N GLU A 56 -7.21 -18.35 7.42
CA GLU A 56 -8.30 -17.64 8.13
C GLU A 56 -8.86 -16.46 7.34
N SER A 57 -8.11 -15.97 6.40
CA SER A 57 -8.52 -14.94 5.43
C SER A 57 -8.05 -15.34 4.04
N SER A 58 -8.51 -14.61 3.01
CA SER A 58 -7.96 -14.81 1.66
C SER A 58 -6.47 -14.43 1.62
N VAL A 59 -5.73 -15.03 0.71
CA VAL A 59 -4.32 -14.67 0.46
C VAL A 59 -4.18 -13.17 0.15
N LYS A 60 -5.09 -12.61 -0.65
CA LYS A 60 -5.12 -11.17 -0.95
C LYS A 60 -5.20 -10.33 0.32
N THR A 61 -6.12 -10.64 1.22
CA THR A 61 -6.28 -9.93 2.50
C THR A 61 -5.04 -10.05 3.38
N TRP A 62 -4.49 -11.26 3.47
CA TRP A 62 -3.26 -11.53 4.21
C TRP A 62 -2.07 -10.70 3.70
N MET A 63 -1.85 -10.74 2.39
CA MET A 63 -0.77 -9.97 1.76
C MET A 63 -0.97 -8.46 1.91
N TYR A 64 -2.20 -7.99 1.78
CA TYR A 64 -2.54 -6.58 1.94
C TYR A 64 -2.20 -6.08 3.34
N ARG A 65 -2.56 -6.84 4.35
CA ARG A 65 -2.24 -6.53 5.75
C ARG A 65 -0.73 -6.44 5.99
N ILE A 66 0.03 -7.40 5.45
CA ILE A 66 1.50 -7.39 5.56
C ILE A 66 2.08 -6.18 4.84
N ALA A 67 1.61 -5.90 3.63
CA ALA A 67 2.09 -4.78 2.83
C ALA A 67 1.83 -3.42 3.51
N LEU A 68 0.64 -3.21 4.08
CA LEU A 68 0.31 -1.98 4.81
C LEU A 68 1.18 -1.81 6.04
N ASN A 69 1.36 -2.86 6.84
CA ASN A 69 2.22 -2.82 8.02
C ASN A 69 3.68 -2.53 7.65
N ALA A 70 4.19 -3.17 6.61
CA ALA A 70 5.53 -2.92 6.10
C ALA A 70 5.69 -1.48 5.60
N ALA A 71 4.71 -0.97 4.86
CA ALA A 71 4.72 0.39 4.32
C ALA A 71 4.70 1.45 5.43
N ILE A 72 3.87 1.28 6.44
CA ILE A 72 3.81 2.18 7.60
C ILE A 72 5.15 2.18 8.35
N SER A 73 5.71 1.02 8.61
CA SER A 73 7.01 0.89 9.27
C SER A 73 8.13 1.53 8.44
N TRP A 74 8.12 1.30 7.13
CA TRP A 74 9.08 1.88 6.21
C TRP A 74 9.01 3.41 6.19
N THR A 75 7.81 3.98 6.13
CA THR A 75 7.58 5.42 6.17
C THR A 75 8.16 6.04 7.45
N ARG A 76 7.92 5.41 8.60
CA ARG A 76 8.46 5.87 9.88
C ARG A 76 9.99 5.87 9.92
N LYS A 77 10.62 4.86 9.32
CA LYS A 77 12.08 4.79 9.19
C LYS A 77 12.62 5.87 8.25
N GLN A 78 11.95 6.13 7.14
CA GLN A 78 12.34 7.19 6.18
C GLN A 78 12.26 8.58 6.83
N ASP A 79 11.24 8.88 7.59
CA ASP A 79 11.11 10.14 8.34
C ASP A 79 12.28 10.35 9.32
N ARG A 80 12.84 9.28 9.86
CA ARG A 80 14.04 9.33 10.72
C ARG A 80 15.34 9.50 9.94
N HIS A 81 15.41 8.97 8.70
CA HIS A 81 16.62 8.93 7.88
C HIS A 81 16.72 10.07 6.87
N HIS A 82 15.64 10.79 6.56
CA HIS A 82 15.63 11.91 5.61
C HIS A 82 16.50 13.09 6.02
N ARG A 83 17.08 13.04 7.20
CA ARG A 83 18.04 14.04 7.70
C ARG A 83 19.49 13.79 7.26
N GLY A 84 19.81 12.76 6.43
CA GLY A 84 21.19 12.41 6.16
C GLY A 84 21.53 11.56 4.96
N LYS A 85 20.69 11.35 3.95
CA LYS A 85 21.08 10.55 2.77
C LYS A 85 21.00 11.31 1.46
N GLN A 86 22.16 11.42 0.80
CA GLN A 86 22.29 11.73 -0.62
C GLN A 86 21.75 10.56 -1.45
N GLN A 87 20.99 10.89 -2.49
CA GLN A 87 20.47 9.96 -3.48
C GLN A 87 21.60 9.18 -4.16
N LEU A 88 21.47 7.88 -4.19
CA LEU A 88 22.15 7.01 -5.15
C LEU A 88 21.16 6.65 -6.27
N GLU A 89 21.37 7.27 -7.44
CA GLU A 89 20.69 6.89 -8.67
C GLU A 89 21.16 5.52 -9.10
N ILE A 90 20.36 4.49 -9.03
CA ILE A 90 20.47 3.30 -9.89
C ILE A 90 19.20 2.43 -9.68
N VAL A 91 18.52 2.17 -10.71
CA VAL A 91 17.71 1.04 -11.21
C VAL A 91 16.40 1.51 -11.85
N ASP A 92 16.52 1.95 -13.08
CA ASP A 92 15.43 2.19 -14.02
C ASP A 92 15.11 0.89 -14.76
N GLY A 93 14.11 0.15 -14.38
CA GLY A 93 13.76 -0.97 -15.23
C GLY A 93 12.46 -1.72 -14.90
N LEU A 94 12.18 -2.01 -13.66
CA LEU A 94 11.07 -2.89 -13.27
C LEU A 94 9.75 -2.16 -13.00
N LEU A 95 9.78 -0.89 -12.65
CA LEU A 95 8.58 -0.08 -12.42
C LEU A 95 8.13 0.70 -13.68
N ALA A 96 8.99 0.86 -14.67
CA ALA A 96 8.63 1.45 -15.96
C ALA A 96 7.62 0.59 -16.75
N ALA A 97 7.55 -0.70 -16.47
CA ALA A 97 6.59 -1.61 -17.10
C ALA A 97 5.17 -1.48 -16.54
N SER A 98 4.99 -0.83 -15.39
CA SER A 98 3.66 -0.54 -14.81
C SER A 98 3.21 0.91 -15.05
N ALA A 99 4.03 1.72 -15.70
CA ALA A 99 3.66 3.04 -16.20
C ALA A 99 2.95 2.94 -17.54
N THR A 100 1.90 2.14 -17.62
CA THR A 100 0.85 2.37 -18.59
C THR A 100 0.26 3.75 -18.27
N GLU A 101 -0.02 4.53 -19.31
CA GLU A 101 -0.57 5.88 -19.26
C GLU A 101 -1.51 6.05 -18.06
N ALA A 102 -0.98 6.59 -16.97
CA ALA A 102 -1.75 6.75 -15.74
C ALA A 102 -2.82 7.80 -16.00
N ASP A 103 -4.08 7.41 -15.86
CA ASP A 103 -5.20 8.34 -15.89
C ASP A 103 -4.91 9.48 -14.90
N PRO A 104 -4.88 10.75 -15.36
CA PRO A 104 -4.59 11.90 -14.49
C PRO A 104 -5.46 11.98 -13.24
N ARG A 105 -6.69 11.46 -13.31
CA ARG A 105 -7.61 11.37 -12.17
C ARG A 105 -7.13 10.39 -11.11
N VAL A 106 -6.56 9.26 -11.53
CA VAL A 106 -5.98 8.26 -10.64
C VAL A 106 -4.71 8.80 -9.98
N GLU A 107 -3.86 9.49 -10.73
CA GLU A 107 -2.67 10.14 -10.18
C GLU A 107 -3.03 11.21 -9.16
N TRP A 108 -4.03 12.03 -9.46
CA TRP A 108 -4.54 13.02 -8.51
C TRP A 108 -5.02 12.34 -7.23
N LEU A 109 -5.82 11.28 -7.34
CA LEU A 109 -6.32 10.53 -6.20
C LEU A 109 -5.19 9.99 -5.30
N TYR A 110 -4.18 9.37 -5.90
CA TYR A 110 -3.03 8.89 -5.13
C TYR A 110 -2.25 10.01 -4.45
N ARG A 111 -2.12 11.17 -5.09
CA ARG A 111 -1.52 12.35 -4.44
C ARG A 111 -2.31 12.83 -3.23
N GLN A 112 -3.64 12.79 -3.31
CA GLN A 112 -4.49 13.14 -2.16
C GLN A 112 -4.38 12.10 -1.04
N ILE A 113 -4.42 10.82 -1.37
CA ILE A 113 -4.25 9.72 -0.41
C ILE A 113 -2.89 9.82 0.30
N ALA A 114 -1.85 10.18 -0.42
CA ALA A 114 -0.51 10.36 0.12
C ALA A 114 -0.42 11.44 1.23
N GLN A 115 -1.32 12.40 1.23
CA GLN A 115 -1.39 13.45 2.26
C GLN A 115 -2.11 13.01 3.53
N LEU A 116 -2.81 11.89 3.50
CA LEU A 116 -3.48 11.33 4.68
C LEU A 116 -2.46 10.73 5.65
N LYS A 117 -2.83 10.66 6.93
CA LYS A 117 -2.05 9.96 7.94
C LYS A 117 -2.08 8.44 7.71
N ASP A 118 -1.11 7.73 8.27
CA ASP A 118 -0.89 6.30 8.04
C ASP A 118 -2.16 5.44 8.13
N VAL A 119 -2.94 5.57 9.20
CA VAL A 119 -4.17 4.78 9.38
C VAL A 119 -5.26 5.22 8.39
N ASP A 120 -5.44 6.51 8.19
CA ASP A 120 -6.43 7.04 7.25
C ASP A 120 -6.05 6.68 5.80
N ARG A 121 -4.77 6.68 5.49
CA ARG A 121 -4.24 6.23 4.18
C ARG A 121 -4.55 4.76 3.94
N SER A 122 -4.32 3.91 4.93
CA SER A 122 -4.66 2.48 4.87
C SER A 122 -6.16 2.26 4.67
N VAL A 123 -6.98 2.98 5.43
CA VAL A 123 -8.45 2.91 5.31
C VAL A 123 -8.91 3.34 3.92
N ALA A 124 -8.35 4.43 3.38
CA ALA A 124 -8.66 4.90 2.03
C ALA A 124 -8.34 3.85 0.96
N LEU A 125 -7.17 3.23 1.02
CA LEU A 125 -6.77 2.18 0.07
C LEU A 125 -7.70 0.97 0.13
N LEU A 126 -8.02 0.50 1.32
CA LEU A 126 -8.91 -0.64 1.53
C LEU A 126 -10.34 -0.35 1.06
N MET A 127 -10.83 0.86 1.32
CA MET A 127 -12.13 1.32 0.83
C MET A 127 -12.17 1.31 -0.71
N LEU A 128 -11.16 1.84 -1.36
CA LEU A 128 -11.08 1.90 -2.83
C LEU A 128 -10.98 0.51 -3.47
N ASP A 129 -10.38 -0.44 -2.77
CA ASP A 129 -10.29 -1.84 -3.20
C ASP A 129 -11.56 -2.67 -2.90
N GLY A 130 -12.60 -2.04 -2.33
CA GLY A 130 -13.89 -2.65 -2.11
C GLY A 130 -14.00 -3.54 -0.89
N PHE A 131 -13.10 -3.41 0.09
CA PHE A 131 -13.20 -4.15 1.35
C PHE A 131 -14.40 -3.70 2.18
N ALA A 132 -15.07 -4.66 2.81
CA ALA A 132 -16.15 -4.38 3.76
C ALA A 132 -15.60 -3.71 5.03
N TYR A 133 -16.43 -2.93 5.73
CA TYR A 133 -16.02 -2.24 6.96
C TYR A 133 -15.44 -3.17 8.02
N LYS A 134 -16.01 -4.37 8.15
CA LYS A 134 -15.52 -5.40 9.07
C LYS A 134 -14.10 -5.84 8.72
N GLU A 135 -13.82 -6.03 7.44
CA GLU A 135 -12.48 -6.40 6.96
C GLU A 135 -11.48 -5.26 7.15
N ILE A 136 -11.88 -4.03 6.84
CA ILE A 136 -11.04 -2.83 7.05
C ILE A 136 -10.71 -2.69 8.53
N ALA A 137 -11.68 -2.86 9.41
CA ALA A 137 -11.49 -2.81 10.86
C ALA A 137 -10.44 -3.84 11.32
N ALA A 138 -10.55 -5.07 10.84
CA ALA A 138 -9.61 -6.14 11.18
C ALA A 138 -8.18 -5.87 10.66
N ILE A 139 -8.06 -5.37 9.43
CA ILE A 139 -6.75 -5.07 8.82
C ILE A 139 -6.10 -3.84 9.48
N ALA A 140 -6.86 -2.77 9.67
CA ALA A 140 -6.35 -1.51 10.21
C ALA A 140 -6.22 -1.50 11.74
N GLY A 141 -6.78 -2.50 12.44
CA GLY A 141 -6.72 -2.59 13.90
C GLY A 141 -7.59 -1.57 14.62
N ILE A 142 -8.73 -1.21 14.07
CA ILE A 142 -9.70 -0.25 14.62
C ILE A 142 -11.11 -0.87 14.66
N SER A 143 -12.05 -0.23 15.35
CA SER A 143 -13.44 -0.67 15.37
C SER A 143 -14.17 -0.40 14.04
N GLU A 144 -15.22 -1.16 13.75
CA GLU A 144 -16.07 -0.91 12.57
C GLU A 144 -16.70 0.48 12.58
N GLY A 145 -17.15 0.94 13.77
CA GLY A 145 -17.68 2.29 13.91
C GLY A 145 -16.66 3.36 13.59
N ASN A 146 -15.41 3.15 13.99
CA ASN A 146 -14.32 4.07 13.68
C ASN A 146 -13.95 4.05 12.18
N VAL A 147 -14.06 2.91 11.51
CA VAL A 147 -13.93 2.81 10.05
C VAL A 147 -14.94 3.72 9.37
N GLY A 148 -16.22 3.65 9.75
CA GLY A 148 -17.28 4.50 9.18
C GLY A 148 -16.99 5.99 9.36
N VAL A 149 -16.59 6.40 10.56
CA VAL A 149 -16.19 7.79 10.85
C VAL A 149 -15.03 8.24 9.98
N LYS A 150 -14.00 7.42 9.86
CA LYS A 150 -12.82 7.72 9.04
C LYS A 150 -13.16 7.81 7.55
N ILE A 151 -13.96 6.89 7.01
CA ILE A 151 -14.39 6.91 5.62
C ILE A 151 -15.18 8.17 5.30
N ASN A 152 -16.11 8.58 6.16
CA ASN A 152 -16.87 9.80 5.97
C ASN A 152 -15.95 11.03 5.95
N ARG A 153 -14.99 11.10 6.85
CA ARG A 153 -13.99 12.17 6.89
C ARG A 153 -13.12 12.19 5.65
N ILE A 154 -12.63 11.03 5.21
CA ILE A 154 -11.79 10.89 4.01
C ILE A 154 -12.56 11.35 2.77
N LYS A 155 -13.80 10.92 2.60
CA LYS A 155 -14.66 11.35 1.51
C LYS A 155 -14.88 12.86 1.51
N ALA A 156 -15.13 13.46 2.67
CA ALA A 156 -15.30 14.91 2.80
C ALA A 156 -14.03 15.66 2.39
N VAL A 157 -12.86 15.21 2.82
CA VAL A 157 -11.56 15.79 2.46
C VAL A 157 -11.31 15.70 0.96
N LEU A 158 -11.52 14.52 0.36
CA LEU A 158 -11.32 14.31 -1.07
C LEU A 158 -12.29 15.15 -1.92
N THR A 159 -13.55 15.24 -1.52
CA THR A 159 -14.55 16.07 -2.19
C THR A 159 -14.19 17.56 -2.14
N ALA A 160 -13.72 18.04 -0.99
CA ALA A 160 -13.29 19.43 -0.83
C ALA A 160 -12.06 19.76 -1.69
N GLN A 161 -11.11 18.84 -1.80
CA GLN A 161 -9.93 19.02 -2.65
C GLN A 161 -10.29 18.99 -4.14
N LEU A 162 -11.20 18.12 -4.54
CA LEU A 162 -11.68 18.05 -5.91
C LEU A 162 -12.39 19.36 -6.33
N ALA A 163 -13.21 19.93 -5.45
CA ALA A 163 -13.88 21.22 -5.69
C ALA A 163 -12.87 22.35 -5.92
N LYS A 164 -11.77 22.39 -5.16
CA LYS A 164 -10.70 23.38 -5.34
C LYS A 164 -9.99 23.25 -6.70
N GLU A 165 -9.79 22.03 -7.18
CA GLU A 165 -9.15 21.80 -8.49
C GLU A 165 -10.06 22.17 -9.66
N THR A 166 -11.37 22.08 -9.48
CA THR A 166 -12.33 22.40 -10.54
C THR A 166 -12.57 23.92 -10.69
N GLU A 167 -12.22 24.72 -9.69
CA GLU A 167 -12.33 26.19 -9.69
C GLU A 167 -11.12 26.89 -10.35
N LEU A 168 -10.07 26.16 -10.69
CA LEU A 168 -8.87 26.64 -11.38
C LEU A 168 -8.98 26.41 -12.89
#